data_560ec39b0347546c915aaab2ccfa180f
#
_entry.id   560ec39b0347546c915aaab2ccfa180f
#
_cell.length_a   1.000
_cell.length_b   1.000
_cell.length_c   1.000
_cell.angle_alpha   90.00
_cell.angle_beta   90.00
_cell.angle_gamma   90.00
#
_symmetry.space_group_name_H-M   'P 1'
#
loop_
_entity.id
_entity.type
_entity.pdbx_description
1 polymer ?
#
loop_
_entity_poly.entity_id
_entity_poly.type
_entity_poly.pdbx_seq_one_letter_code
_entity_poly.pdbx_strand_id
1 'polypeptide(L)'
;MTNHDSPQPTAEPGRDDSRLHRFEDEERRPYRDPRDATDVDLDAVNNRLHYALYAVYCLVAPLPALEDTRRRLVGESNYFVDQSEVTTRGWYDVSGFRSDADLMIWRLDDDPEKLQDASHRLRASALGRYLEPVWSCMGLHTPAEFNSRHIPACLGGVAPRDWCMVYPFVRSYDWYLLPDEERSRIMAAHGRNGFSKYPDVKGSTLAAFGMSDYEWVLAFEADTLDRLEGVIHHQRYTEARLHVRQDTPFYTGSRVSPREWAERQPRA
;
A
#
# COMPACT_ATOMS: atom_id res chain seq x y z
N MET A 1 50.42 48.02 27.03
CA MET A 1 49.05 48.34 27.41
C MET A 1 48.34 48.86 26.21
N THR A 2 47.72 48.00 25.45
CA THR A 2 46.85 48.38 24.33
C THR A 2 45.61 47.47 24.38
N ASN A 3 44.48 48.09 24.80
CA ASN A 3 43.17 47.44 24.79
C ASN A 3 42.76 47.21 23.36
N HIS A 4 42.42 45.96 23.04
CA HIS A 4 41.65 45.59 21.85
C HIS A 4 40.18 45.45 22.27
N ASP A 5 39.40 46.46 21.90
CA ASP A 5 37.93 46.42 21.89
C ASP A 5 37.48 45.57 20.68
N SER A 6 36.83 44.46 20.94
CA SER A 6 36.13 43.68 19.88
C SER A 6 34.69 44.15 19.81
N PRO A 7 34.14 44.41 18.60
CA PRO A 7 32.74 44.84 18.47
C PRO A 7 31.80 43.66 18.71
N GLN A 8 30.75 43.91 19.51
CA GLN A 8 29.62 42.99 19.70
C GLN A 8 28.81 42.82 18.39
N PRO A 9 28.29 41.65 18.10
CA PRO A 9 27.42 41.44 16.96
C PRO A 9 26.07 42.14 17.18
N THR A 10 25.68 42.94 16.20
CA THR A 10 24.37 43.60 16.12
C THR A 10 23.28 42.55 15.94
N ALA A 11 22.23 42.61 16.79
CA ALA A 11 21.05 41.78 16.67
C ALA A 11 20.34 42.03 15.34
N GLU A 12 20.10 40.93 14.57
CA GLU A 12 19.25 40.99 13.41
C GLU A 12 17.78 41.27 13.84
N PRO A 13 17.01 42.02 13.03
CA PRO A 13 15.61 42.29 13.32
C PRO A 13 14.81 41.01 13.26
N GLY A 14 14.01 40.74 14.30
CA GLY A 14 13.20 39.56 14.48
C GLY A 14 12.38 39.20 13.22
N ARG A 15 12.51 37.96 12.77
CA ARG A 15 11.57 37.38 11.83
C ARG A 15 10.19 37.37 12.50
N ASP A 16 9.23 37.97 11.81
CA ASP A 16 7.83 37.95 12.17
C ASP A 16 7.27 36.52 12.02
N ASP A 17 7.29 35.78 13.11
CA ASP A 17 6.76 34.43 13.22
C ASP A 17 5.22 34.38 13.18
N SER A 18 4.54 35.53 13.13
CA SER A 18 3.08 35.62 13.15
C SER A 18 2.42 35.01 11.90
N ARG A 19 3.18 34.75 10.81
CA ARG A 19 2.68 34.10 9.61
C ARG A 19 2.66 32.57 9.70
N LEU A 20 3.40 31.97 10.63
CA LEU A 20 3.43 30.50 10.81
C LEU A 20 2.25 30.00 11.64
N HIS A 21 1.66 30.83 12.50
CA HIS A 21 0.53 30.43 13.37
C HIS A 21 -0.86 30.56 12.73
N ARG A 22 -0.98 31.07 11.52
CA ARG A 22 -2.28 31.24 10.85
C ARG A 22 -2.86 29.97 10.17
N PHE A 23 -2.16 28.85 10.27
CA PHE A 23 -2.60 27.56 9.66
C PHE A 23 -3.02 26.51 10.69
N GLU A 24 -3.10 26.87 11.99
CA GLU A 24 -3.29 25.86 13.05
C GLU A 24 -4.75 25.64 13.48
N ASP A 25 -5.73 26.46 13.08
CA ASP A 25 -7.09 26.40 13.62
C ASP A 25 -8.25 26.36 12.61
N GLU A 26 -8.01 25.98 11.36
CA GLU A 26 -9.13 25.43 10.58
C GLU A 26 -9.30 23.97 11.03
N GLU A 27 -10.36 23.66 11.77
CA GLU A 27 -10.88 22.29 11.94
C GLU A 27 -11.02 21.68 10.56
N ARG A 28 -9.96 21.01 10.08
CA ARG A 28 -9.96 20.30 8.79
C ARG A 28 -10.97 19.20 8.91
N ARG A 29 -12.13 19.39 8.31
CA ARG A 29 -13.06 18.28 8.08
C ARG A 29 -12.24 17.14 7.45
N PRO A 30 -12.35 15.92 7.97
CA PRO A 30 -11.59 14.81 7.41
C PRO A 30 -11.85 14.73 5.91
N TYR A 31 -10.77 14.62 5.12
CA TYR A 31 -10.87 14.46 3.67
C TYR A 31 -11.76 13.26 3.37
N ARG A 32 -12.83 13.49 2.63
CA ARG A 32 -13.80 12.47 2.25
C ARG A 32 -13.92 12.44 0.73
N ASP A 33 -13.50 11.33 0.15
CA ASP A 33 -13.67 11.09 -1.27
C ASP A 33 -15.09 10.58 -1.52
N PRO A 34 -15.83 11.14 -2.51
CA PRO A 34 -17.18 10.71 -2.82
C PRO A 34 -17.27 9.27 -3.37
N ARG A 35 -16.13 8.68 -3.78
CA ARG A 35 -16.04 7.28 -4.20
C ARG A 35 -16.08 6.30 -3.02
N ASP A 36 -15.78 6.76 -1.81
CA ASP A 36 -15.69 5.92 -0.62
C ASP A 36 -17.08 5.68 -0.01
N ALA A 37 -17.38 4.44 0.40
CA ALA A 37 -18.59 4.11 1.12
C ALA A 37 -18.61 4.82 2.50
N THR A 38 -19.80 5.12 3.00
CA THR A 38 -20.00 5.98 4.18
C THR A 38 -20.56 5.25 5.39
N ASP A 39 -21.03 4.03 5.19
CA ASP A 39 -21.86 3.23 6.10
C ASP A 39 -21.26 1.84 6.37
N VAL A 40 -19.93 1.74 6.42
CA VAL A 40 -19.25 0.49 6.74
C VAL A 40 -19.40 0.20 8.23
N ASP A 41 -19.92 -0.98 8.54
CA ASP A 41 -19.96 -1.50 9.90
C ASP A 41 -18.58 -1.97 10.35
N LEU A 42 -17.89 -1.12 11.10
CA LEU A 42 -16.53 -1.37 11.57
C LEU A 42 -16.46 -2.59 12.52
N ASP A 43 -17.50 -2.81 13.31
CA ASP A 43 -17.55 -3.94 14.22
C ASP A 43 -17.74 -5.26 13.46
N ALA A 44 -18.55 -5.25 12.40
CA ALA A 44 -18.69 -6.41 11.53
C ALA A 44 -17.38 -6.78 10.84
N VAL A 45 -16.60 -5.78 10.39
CA VAL A 45 -15.26 -6.01 9.79
C VAL A 45 -14.30 -6.59 10.83
N ASN A 46 -14.24 -6.03 12.04
CA ASN A 46 -13.34 -6.48 13.09
C ASN A 46 -13.70 -7.86 13.69
N ASN A 47 -14.95 -8.28 13.55
CA ASN A 47 -15.42 -9.57 14.08
C ASN A 47 -15.29 -10.73 13.07
N ARG A 48 -14.70 -10.48 11.89
CA ARG A 48 -14.48 -11.48 10.84
C ARG A 48 -13.00 -11.56 10.47
N LEU A 49 -12.59 -12.72 9.99
CA LEU A 49 -11.29 -12.88 9.36
C LEU A 49 -11.40 -12.40 7.92
N HIS A 50 -10.45 -11.56 7.51
CA HIS A 50 -10.33 -11.09 6.14
C HIS A 50 -8.89 -11.27 5.69
N TYR A 51 -8.71 -11.89 4.54
CA TYR A 51 -7.41 -12.12 3.95
C TYR A 51 -7.21 -11.27 2.71
N ALA A 52 -5.98 -10.90 2.46
CA ALA A 52 -5.57 -10.28 1.19
C ALA A 52 -4.39 -11.04 0.62
N LEU A 53 -4.41 -11.28 -0.67
CA LEU A 53 -3.28 -11.83 -1.40
C LEU A 53 -2.76 -10.81 -2.40
N TYR A 54 -1.50 -10.45 -2.25
CA TYR A 54 -0.73 -9.69 -3.21
C TYR A 54 0.14 -10.66 -3.99
N ALA A 55 -0.04 -10.74 -5.28
CA ALA A 55 0.72 -11.64 -6.14
C ALA A 55 1.35 -10.86 -7.29
N VAL A 56 2.66 -11.02 -7.47
CA VAL A 56 3.46 -10.31 -8.46
C VAL A 56 4.03 -11.31 -9.46
N TYR A 57 3.99 -10.96 -10.73
CA TYR A 57 4.41 -11.79 -11.83
C TYR A 57 5.33 -11.03 -12.79
N CYS A 58 6.26 -11.73 -13.42
CA CYS A 58 6.94 -11.25 -14.61
C CYS A 58 6.38 -11.94 -15.87
N LEU A 59 6.47 -11.26 -16.99
CA LEU A 59 6.14 -11.78 -18.30
C LEU A 59 7.34 -12.56 -18.85
N VAL A 60 7.18 -13.86 -19.10
CA VAL A 60 8.28 -14.73 -19.57
C VAL A 60 8.35 -14.88 -21.09
N ALA A 61 7.34 -14.41 -21.80
CA ALA A 61 7.31 -14.40 -23.26
C ALA A 61 6.38 -13.28 -23.76
N PRO A 62 6.63 -12.71 -24.96
CA PRO A 62 5.74 -11.74 -25.57
C PRO A 62 4.32 -12.31 -25.74
N LEU A 63 3.31 -11.49 -25.55
CA LEU A 63 1.91 -11.87 -25.78
C LEU A 63 1.62 -11.95 -27.29
N PRO A 64 0.57 -12.67 -27.72
CA PRO A 64 0.21 -12.79 -29.14
C PRO A 64 0.03 -11.42 -29.82
N ALA A 65 0.56 -11.26 -31.03
CA ALA A 65 0.49 -10.02 -31.80
C ALA A 65 -0.95 -9.62 -32.16
N LEU A 66 -1.81 -10.59 -32.45
CA LEU A 66 -3.21 -10.33 -32.82
C LEU A 66 -4.03 -9.89 -31.61
N GLU A 67 -4.67 -8.71 -31.70
CA GLU A 67 -5.48 -8.12 -30.62
C GLU A 67 -6.60 -9.07 -30.17
N ASP A 68 -7.33 -9.68 -31.11
CA ASP A 68 -8.43 -10.60 -30.77
C ASP A 68 -7.94 -11.83 -30.02
N THR A 69 -6.75 -12.32 -30.33
CA THR A 69 -6.14 -13.44 -29.60
C THR A 69 -5.78 -13.02 -28.18
N ARG A 70 -5.18 -11.84 -27.99
CA ARG A 70 -4.89 -11.32 -26.65
C ARG A 70 -6.15 -11.08 -25.83
N ARG A 71 -7.18 -10.48 -26.46
CA ARG A 71 -8.48 -10.23 -25.81
C ARG A 71 -9.11 -11.53 -25.32
N ARG A 72 -9.10 -12.57 -26.15
CA ARG A 72 -9.60 -13.90 -25.79
C ARG A 72 -8.78 -14.52 -24.67
N LEU A 73 -7.46 -14.50 -24.77
CA LEU A 73 -6.53 -15.00 -23.76
C LEU A 73 -6.83 -14.41 -22.37
N VAL A 74 -6.95 -13.09 -22.27
CA VAL A 74 -7.25 -12.39 -21.02
C VAL A 74 -8.67 -12.68 -20.54
N GLY A 75 -9.66 -12.64 -21.44
CA GLY A 75 -11.07 -12.84 -21.12
C GLY A 75 -11.35 -14.25 -20.58
N GLU A 76 -10.82 -15.28 -21.25
CA GLU A 76 -10.95 -16.69 -20.80
C GLU A 76 -10.24 -16.90 -19.45
N SER A 77 -9.07 -16.29 -19.27
CA SER A 77 -8.33 -16.41 -18.01
C SER A 77 -9.04 -15.72 -16.85
N ASN A 78 -9.59 -14.53 -17.07
CA ASN A 78 -10.39 -13.85 -16.05
C ASN A 78 -11.65 -14.66 -15.69
N TYR A 79 -12.40 -15.11 -16.69
CA TYR A 79 -13.56 -15.97 -16.44
C TYR A 79 -13.21 -17.20 -15.61
N PHE A 80 -12.07 -17.84 -15.89
CA PHE A 80 -11.62 -19.00 -15.14
C PHE A 80 -11.23 -18.68 -13.70
N VAL A 81 -10.60 -17.52 -13.46
CA VAL A 81 -10.27 -17.02 -12.12
C VAL A 81 -11.51 -16.61 -11.35
N ASP A 82 -12.49 -15.99 -12.01
CA ASP A 82 -13.73 -15.52 -11.38
C ASP A 82 -14.56 -16.67 -10.78
N GLN A 83 -14.33 -17.92 -11.22
CA GLN A 83 -14.94 -19.09 -10.60
C GLN A 83 -14.48 -19.34 -9.14
N SER A 84 -13.42 -18.68 -8.67
CA SER A 84 -13.02 -18.69 -7.26
C SER A 84 -13.86 -17.76 -6.39
N GLU A 85 -14.68 -16.89 -7.01
CA GLU A 85 -15.58 -15.93 -6.32
C GLU A 85 -14.86 -14.96 -5.38
N VAL A 86 -13.57 -14.72 -5.58
CA VAL A 86 -12.78 -13.77 -4.78
C VAL A 86 -12.94 -12.34 -5.30
N THR A 87 -12.87 -11.37 -4.41
CA THR A 87 -12.84 -9.98 -4.79
C THR A 87 -11.46 -9.59 -5.32
N THR A 88 -11.36 -9.21 -6.60
CA THR A 88 -10.15 -8.61 -7.15
C THR A 88 -10.21 -7.10 -6.96
N ARG A 89 -9.37 -6.55 -6.04
CA ARG A 89 -9.28 -5.10 -5.81
C ARG A 89 -8.65 -4.38 -6.99
N GLY A 90 -7.66 -4.97 -7.62
CA GLY A 90 -7.06 -4.38 -8.81
C GLY A 90 -5.98 -5.23 -9.45
N TRP A 91 -5.73 -4.90 -10.72
CA TRP A 91 -4.55 -5.24 -11.49
C TRP A 91 -3.71 -3.97 -11.59
N TYR A 92 -2.40 -4.11 -11.43
CA TYR A 92 -1.47 -2.99 -11.44
C TYR A 92 -0.30 -3.28 -12.37
N ASP A 93 -0.06 -2.36 -13.30
CA ASP A 93 1.09 -2.41 -14.20
C ASP A 93 2.33 -1.90 -13.44
N VAL A 94 3.21 -2.82 -13.07
CA VAL A 94 4.44 -2.52 -12.32
C VAL A 94 5.68 -2.46 -13.22
N SER A 95 5.49 -2.65 -14.52
CA SER A 95 6.57 -2.54 -15.51
C SER A 95 7.26 -1.18 -15.45
N GLY A 96 8.57 -1.18 -15.57
CA GLY A 96 9.38 0.05 -15.53
C GLY A 96 9.72 0.55 -14.12
N PHE A 97 9.02 0.09 -13.07
CA PHE A 97 9.41 0.36 -11.68
C PHE A 97 10.41 -0.68 -11.17
N ARG A 98 10.31 -1.89 -11.70
CA ARG A 98 11.24 -2.99 -11.42
C ARG A 98 11.64 -3.66 -12.72
N SER A 99 12.82 -4.28 -12.71
CA SER A 99 13.32 -5.04 -13.86
C SER A 99 12.85 -6.50 -13.85
N ASP A 100 12.28 -6.97 -12.75
CA ASP A 100 11.93 -8.36 -12.47
C ASP A 100 10.40 -8.58 -12.35
N ALA A 101 9.58 -7.57 -12.60
CA ALA A 101 8.14 -7.66 -12.44
C ALA A 101 7.36 -6.78 -13.44
N ASP A 102 6.24 -7.30 -13.93
CA ASP A 102 5.39 -6.63 -14.92
C ASP A 102 3.94 -6.47 -14.46
N LEU A 103 3.46 -7.34 -13.57
CA LEU A 103 2.08 -7.38 -13.13
C LEU A 103 2.01 -7.61 -11.62
N MET A 104 1.18 -6.84 -10.94
CA MET A 104 0.73 -7.15 -9.58
C MET A 104 -0.79 -7.28 -9.56
N ILE A 105 -1.31 -8.29 -8.85
CA ILE A 105 -2.74 -8.51 -8.64
C ILE A 105 -3.02 -8.53 -7.14
N TRP A 106 -4.01 -7.76 -6.71
CA TRP A 106 -4.48 -7.71 -5.33
C TRP A 106 -5.88 -8.29 -5.21
N ARG A 107 -6.02 -9.35 -4.41
CA ARG A 107 -7.29 -10.04 -4.15
C ARG A 107 -7.62 -10.07 -2.66
N LEU A 108 -8.91 -10.15 -2.36
CA LEU A 108 -9.48 -10.18 -1.00
C LEU A 108 -10.52 -11.28 -0.91
N ASP A 109 -10.53 -12.02 0.20
CA ASP A 109 -11.62 -12.93 0.59
C ASP A 109 -11.55 -13.22 2.09
N ASP A 110 -12.64 -13.74 2.66
CA ASP A 110 -12.68 -14.22 4.04
C ASP A 110 -12.15 -15.66 4.16
N ASP A 111 -11.97 -16.33 3.03
CA ASP A 111 -11.46 -17.70 2.91
C ASP A 111 -10.11 -17.71 2.19
N PRO A 112 -9.00 -18.05 2.88
CA PRO A 112 -7.68 -18.10 2.26
C PRO A 112 -7.54 -19.20 1.20
N GLU A 113 -8.32 -20.29 1.28
CA GLU A 113 -8.29 -21.36 0.28
C GLU A 113 -8.84 -20.87 -1.08
N LYS A 114 -9.84 -19.98 -1.07
CA LYS A 114 -10.34 -19.34 -2.29
C LYS A 114 -9.28 -18.44 -2.93
N LEU A 115 -8.50 -17.72 -2.14
CA LEU A 115 -7.37 -16.91 -2.64
C LEU A 115 -6.27 -17.78 -3.27
N GLN A 116 -6.00 -18.94 -2.67
CA GLN A 116 -5.09 -19.94 -3.26
C GLN A 116 -5.66 -20.52 -4.56
N ASP A 117 -6.96 -20.87 -4.58
CA ASP A 117 -7.63 -21.39 -5.79
C ASP A 117 -7.57 -20.38 -6.94
N ALA A 118 -7.84 -19.08 -6.65
CA ALA A 118 -7.72 -18.01 -7.65
C ALA A 118 -6.30 -17.92 -8.24
N SER A 119 -5.26 -18.14 -7.42
CA SER A 119 -3.87 -18.19 -7.89
C SER A 119 -3.58 -19.42 -8.71
N HIS A 120 -4.08 -20.60 -8.32
CA HIS A 120 -3.94 -21.84 -9.09
C HIS A 120 -4.65 -21.71 -10.45
N ARG A 121 -5.85 -21.16 -10.47
CA ARG A 121 -6.62 -20.93 -11.70
C ARG A 121 -5.90 -19.99 -12.65
N LEU A 122 -5.36 -18.86 -12.15
CA LEU A 122 -4.59 -17.96 -12.99
C LEU A 122 -3.39 -18.69 -13.62
N ARG A 123 -2.62 -19.43 -12.83
CA ARG A 123 -1.45 -20.17 -13.32
C ARG A 123 -1.82 -21.28 -14.29
N ALA A 124 -2.96 -21.93 -14.11
CA ALA A 124 -3.47 -22.96 -15.00
C ALA A 124 -4.12 -22.40 -16.28
N SER A 125 -4.44 -21.10 -16.30
CA SER A 125 -5.09 -20.46 -17.45
C SER A 125 -4.16 -20.26 -18.64
N ALA A 126 -4.73 -19.89 -19.77
CA ALA A 126 -3.95 -19.60 -20.98
C ALA A 126 -3.00 -18.41 -20.78
N LEU A 127 -3.42 -17.35 -20.06
CA LEU A 127 -2.57 -16.22 -19.70
C LEU A 127 -1.45 -16.64 -18.73
N GLY A 128 -1.75 -17.56 -17.81
CA GLY A 128 -0.79 -18.04 -16.82
C GLY A 128 0.47 -18.66 -17.41
N ARG A 129 0.43 -19.13 -18.68
CA ARG A 129 1.61 -19.65 -19.40
C ARG A 129 2.63 -18.57 -19.74
N TYR A 130 2.22 -17.32 -19.73
CA TYR A 130 3.08 -16.14 -19.97
C TYR A 130 3.56 -15.49 -18.69
N LEU A 131 3.08 -15.94 -17.53
CA LEU A 131 3.33 -15.33 -16.23
C LEU A 131 4.10 -16.26 -15.31
N GLU A 132 5.23 -15.79 -14.79
CA GLU A 132 5.97 -16.47 -13.73
C GLU A 132 5.82 -15.69 -12.41
N PRO A 133 5.46 -16.36 -11.29
CA PRO A 133 5.40 -15.70 -9.99
C PRO A 133 6.78 -15.22 -9.55
N VAL A 134 6.88 -13.95 -9.19
CA VAL A 134 8.10 -13.30 -8.68
C VAL A 134 8.04 -13.17 -7.17
N TRP A 135 6.87 -12.79 -6.66
CA TRP A 135 6.65 -12.56 -5.25
C TRP A 135 5.17 -12.70 -4.91
N SER A 136 4.90 -13.15 -3.71
CA SER A 136 3.55 -13.10 -3.14
C SER A 136 3.61 -12.91 -1.64
N CYS A 137 2.58 -12.27 -1.10
CA CYS A 137 2.38 -12.15 0.33
C CYS A 137 0.89 -12.21 0.65
N MET A 138 0.54 -13.12 1.55
CA MET A 138 -0.81 -13.15 2.12
C MET A 138 -0.81 -12.38 3.43
N GLY A 139 -1.80 -11.52 3.62
CA GLY A 139 -2.03 -10.78 4.85
C GLY A 139 -3.38 -11.11 5.44
N LEU A 140 -3.46 -11.07 6.77
CA LEU A 140 -4.66 -11.25 7.57
C LEU A 140 -5.01 -9.96 8.29
N HIS A 141 -6.27 -9.54 8.20
CA HIS A 141 -6.76 -8.46 9.06
C HIS A 141 -6.96 -8.96 10.49
N THR A 142 -6.32 -8.25 11.40
CA THR A 142 -6.58 -8.34 12.84
C THR A 142 -6.86 -6.93 13.37
N PRO A 143 -7.75 -6.75 14.36
CA PRO A 143 -7.97 -5.45 14.96
C PRO A 143 -6.66 -4.80 15.40
N ALA A 144 -6.50 -3.52 15.12
CA ALA A 144 -5.27 -2.79 15.43
C ALA A 144 -5.06 -2.71 16.96
N GLU A 145 -3.85 -3.00 17.42
CA GLU A 145 -3.47 -3.12 18.82
C GLU A 145 -3.82 -1.87 19.66
N PHE A 146 -3.62 -0.67 19.10
CA PHE A 146 -3.79 0.60 19.83
C PHE A 146 -5.01 1.42 19.37
N ASN A 147 -5.72 0.99 18.32
CA ASN A 147 -6.90 1.69 17.82
C ASN A 147 -7.81 0.73 17.04
N SER A 148 -8.71 0.06 17.73
CA SER A 148 -9.66 -0.91 17.14
C SER A 148 -10.60 -0.31 16.08
N ARG A 149 -10.72 1.04 15.99
CA ARG A 149 -11.47 1.72 14.92
C ARG A 149 -10.65 1.92 13.65
N HIS A 150 -9.36 1.63 13.69
CA HIS A 150 -8.52 1.73 12.51
C HIS A 150 -8.64 0.46 11.67
N ILE A 151 -9.39 0.56 10.58
CA ILE A 151 -9.60 -0.54 9.62
C ILE A 151 -8.77 -0.28 8.37
N PRO A 152 -8.14 -1.32 7.77
CA PRO A 152 -7.49 -1.19 6.48
C PRO A 152 -8.43 -0.60 5.43
N ALA A 153 -7.95 0.33 4.62
CA ALA A 153 -8.77 1.03 3.64
C ALA A 153 -9.50 0.05 2.70
N CYS A 154 -8.85 -1.04 2.32
CA CYS A 154 -9.44 -2.07 1.45
C CYS A 154 -10.65 -2.79 2.05
N LEU A 155 -10.81 -2.77 3.37
CA LEU A 155 -11.95 -3.36 4.10
C LEU A 155 -12.93 -2.30 4.59
N GLY A 156 -12.49 -1.05 4.66
CA GLY A 156 -13.26 0.09 5.14
C GLY A 156 -14.13 0.78 4.09
N GLY A 157 -14.51 0.10 3.00
CA GLY A 157 -15.37 0.68 1.95
C GLY A 157 -14.66 1.70 1.06
N VAL A 158 -13.35 1.85 1.19
CA VAL A 158 -12.56 2.75 0.35
C VAL A 158 -12.41 2.19 -1.06
N ALA A 159 -12.85 2.95 -2.07
CA ALA A 159 -12.70 2.57 -3.47
C ALA A 159 -11.21 2.52 -3.88
N PRO A 160 -10.81 1.59 -4.76
CA PRO A 160 -9.44 1.55 -5.28
C PRO A 160 -9.04 2.88 -5.95
N ARG A 161 -7.76 3.27 -5.82
CA ARG A 161 -7.20 4.45 -6.46
C ARG A 161 -6.38 4.07 -7.70
N ASP A 162 -5.96 5.08 -8.46
CA ASP A 162 -5.29 4.91 -9.75
C ASP A 162 -3.86 4.36 -9.62
N TRP A 163 -3.23 4.53 -8.47
CA TRP A 163 -1.91 4.02 -8.15
C TRP A 163 -1.90 3.23 -6.86
N CYS A 164 -1.12 2.16 -6.86
CA CYS A 164 -0.90 1.34 -5.67
C CYS A 164 0.59 1.06 -5.49
N MET A 165 1.02 1.07 -4.24
CA MET A 165 2.36 0.66 -3.81
C MET A 165 2.20 -0.36 -2.70
N VAL A 166 2.76 -1.55 -2.90
CA VAL A 166 2.76 -2.65 -1.92
C VAL A 166 4.18 -2.95 -1.48
N TYR A 167 4.37 -3.16 -0.18
CA TYR A 167 5.65 -3.59 0.36
C TYR A 167 5.46 -4.37 1.66
N PRO A 168 6.36 -5.33 1.94
CA PRO A 168 6.38 -6.03 3.22
C PRO A 168 7.06 -5.17 4.28
N PHE A 169 6.89 -5.57 5.54
CA PHE A 169 7.45 -4.83 6.66
C PHE A 169 7.79 -5.77 7.80
N VAL A 170 8.97 -5.56 8.39
CA VAL A 170 9.44 -6.30 9.57
C VAL A 170 9.92 -5.31 10.62
N ARG A 171 9.45 -5.45 11.85
CA ARG A 171 9.87 -4.63 12.99
C ARG A 171 11.31 -4.89 13.40
N SER A 172 11.91 -3.95 14.12
CA SER A 172 13.18 -4.18 14.82
C SER A 172 13.01 -5.23 15.94
N TYR A 173 14.10 -5.87 16.33
CA TYR A 173 14.06 -6.97 17.32
C TYR A 173 13.54 -6.55 18.69
N ASP A 174 13.71 -5.29 19.06
CA ASP A 174 13.30 -4.72 20.33
C ASP A 174 11.83 -4.25 20.34
N TRP A 175 11.22 -4.04 19.15
CA TRP A 175 9.89 -3.44 19.05
C TRP A 175 8.85 -4.10 19.95
N TYR A 176 8.72 -5.42 19.89
CA TYR A 176 7.71 -6.18 20.65
C TYR A 176 8.07 -6.33 22.13
N LEU A 177 9.30 -5.92 22.53
CA LEU A 177 9.76 -5.91 23.91
C LEU A 177 9.62 -4.53 24.57
N LEU A 178 9.29 -3.49 23.80
CA LEU A 178 8.99 -2.17 24.33
C LEU A 178 7.70 -2.21 25.14
N PRO A 179 7.58 -1.37 26.18
CA PRO A 179 6.31 -1.18 26.90
C PRO A 179 5.18 -0.74 25.96
N ASP A 180 3.95 -1.21 26.20
CA ASP A 180 2.78 -0.91 25.39
C ASP A 180 2.53 0.61 25.24
N GLU A 181 2.75 1.37 26.31
CA GLU A 181 2.59 2.82 26.32
C GLU A 181 3.57 3.51 25.34
N GLU A 182 4.81 3.01 25.27
CA GLU A 182 5.81 3.55 24.37
C GLU A 182 5.49 3.21 22.90
N ARG A 183 5.11 1.96 22.61
CA ARG A 183 4.67 1.55 21.27
C ARG A 183 3.45 2.36 20.82
N SER A 184 2.46 2.55 21.72
CA SER A 184 1.28 3.37 21.47
C SER A 184 1.63 4.82 21.17
N ARG A 185 2.54 5.43 21.93
CA ARG A 185 3.03 6.82 21.72
C ARG A 185 3.67 6.96 20.33
N ILE A 186 4.58 6.05 19.99
CA ILE A 186 5.29 6.04 18.70
C ILE A 186 4.30 5.89 17.54
N MET A 187 3.36 4.94 17.64
CA MET A 187 2.37 4.71 16.59
C MET A 187 1.37 5.85 16.44
N ALA A 188 0.96 6.47 17.55
CA ALA A 188 0.10 7.66 17.50
C ALA A 188 0.80 8.84 16.81
N ALA A 189 2.10 9.06 17.08
CA ALA A 189 2.88 10.11 16.42
C ALA A 189 3.06 9.80 14.92
N HIS A 190 3.35 8.54 14.58
CA HIS A 190 3.46 8.07 13.20
C HIS A 190 2.16 8.27 12.40
N GLY A 191 1.01 7.88 12.98
CA GLY A 191 -0.30 8.04 12.34
C GLY A 191 -0.67 9.51 12.12
N ARG A 192 -0.51 10.35 13.14
CA ARG A 192 -0.76 11.80 13.00
C ARG A 192 0.10 12.44 11.92
N ASN A 193 1.39 12.09 11.86
CA ASN A 193 2.31 12.64 10.89
C ASN A 193 1.91 12.25 9.44
N GLY A 194 1.60 10.98 9.19
CA GLY A 194 1.19 10.51 7.86
C GLY A 194 -0.13 11.13 7.39
N PHE A 195 -1.17 11.03 8.21
CA PHE A 195 -2.52 11.46 7.82
C PHE A 195 -2.71 12.97 7.76
N SER A 196 -1.94 13.76 8.50
CA SER A 196 -2.07 15.23 8.48
C SER A 196 -1.67 15.82 7.12
N LYS A 197 -0.64 15.29 6.49
CA LYS A 197 -0.10 15.82 5.23
C LYS A 197 -0.63 15.09 3.98
N TYR A 198 -0.98 13.82 4.13
CA TYR A 198 -1.41 12.95 3.04
C TYR A 198 -2.77 12.28 3.33
N PRO A 199 -3.86 13.05 3.60
CA PRO A 199 -5.17 12.50 3.97
C PRO A 199 -5.88 11.77 2.82
N ASP A 200 -5.47 12.04 1.60
CA ASP A 200 -5.93 11.41 0.36
C ASP A 200 -5.29 10.05 0.08
N VAL A 201 -4.11 9.77 0.67
CA VAL A 201 -3.48 8.45 0.55
C VAL A 201 -4.19 7.45 1.46
N LYS A 202 -4.56 6.32 0.90
CA LYS A 202 -5.31 5.25 1.57
C LYS A 202 -4.39 4.10 1.92
N GLY A 203 -4.29 3.80 3.20
CA GLY A 203 -3.41 2.76 3.72
C GLY A 203 -4.17 1.48 4.11
N SER A 204 -3.60 0.34 3.77
CA SER A 204 -4.06 -0.98 4.22
C SER A 204 -2.87 -1.73 4.79
N THR A 205 -2.93 -2.05 6.09
CA THR A 205 -1.89 -2.82 6.79
C THR A 205 -2.51 -4.12 7.28
N LEU A 206 -1.88 -5.24 6.94
CA LEU A 206 -2.33 -6.58 7.29
C LEU A 206 -1.18 -7.36 7.91
N ALA A 207 -1.50 -8.23 8.87
CA ALA A 207 -0.54 -9.12 9.50
C ALA A 207 -0.16 -10.26 8.55
N ALA A 208 1.14 -10.60 8.47
CA ALA A 208 1.66 -11.66 7.59
C ALA A 208 2.50 -12.70 8.35
N PHE A 209 2.48 -12.68 9.67
CA PHE A 209 3.25 -13.57 10.53
C PHE A 209 3.01 -15.04 10.20
N GLY A 210 4.08 -15.76 9.87
CA GLY A 210 4.03 -17.18 9.57
C GLY A 210 3.38 -17.55 8.24
N MET A 211 2.78 -16.56 7.53
CA MET A 211 2.23 -16.75 6.17
C MET A 211 3.24 -16.39 5.09
N SER A 212 4.32 -15.69 5.45
CA SER A 212 5.43 -15.32 4.57
C SER A 212 6.69 -15.09 5.43
N ASP A 213 7.78 -14.63 4.80
CA ASP A 213 9.02 -14.25 5.49
C ASP A 213 8.92 -12.90 6.22
N TYR A 214 7.73 -12.28 6.22
CA TYR A 214 7.49 -10.95 6.75
C TYR A 214 6.47 -10.97 7.89
N GLU A 215 6.45 -9.89 8.66
CA GLU A 215 5.50 -9.71 9.78
C GLU A 215 4.22 -9.00 9.33
N TRP A 216 4.37 -8.08 8.39
CA TRP A 216 3.31 -7.22 7.89
C TRP A 216 3.42 -7.04 6.38
N VAL A 217 2.29 -6.79 5.75
CA VAL A 217 2.22 -6.28 4.37
C VAL A 217 1.39 -5.02 4.35
N LEU A 218 1.92 -4.00 3.68
CA LEU A 218 1.29 -2.70 3.54
C LEU A 218 0.99 -2.42 2.07
N ALA A 219 -0.19 -1.85 1.83
CA ALA A 219 -0.57 -1.29 0.55
C ALA A 219 -1.01 0.16 0.74
N PHE A 220 -0.41 1.07 -0.01
CA PHE A 220 -0.86 2.45 -0.13
C PHE A 220 -1.45 2.69 -1.51
N GLU A 221 -2.58 3.39 -1.56
CA GLU A 221 -3.26 3.77 -2.78
C GLU A 221 -3.45 5.28 -2.84
N ALA A 222 -3.26 5.88 -4.00
CA ALA A 222 -3.47 7.29 -4.27
C ALA A 222 -3.87 7.53 -5.74
N ASP A 223 -4.41 8.71 -6.04
CA ASP A 223 -4.77 9.05 -7.42
C ASP A 223 -3.56 9.47 -8.25
N THR A 224 -2.44 9.84 -7.62
CA THR A 224 -1.20 10.17 -8.31
C THR A 224 0.02 9.56 -7.64
N LEU A 225 1.05 9.27 -8.43
CA LEU A 225 2.26 8.58 -7.98
C LEU A 225 3.08 9.42 -6.96
N ASP A 226 3.15 10.74 -7.15
CA ASP A 226 3.86 11.64 -6.26
C ASP A 226 3.30 11.63 -4.83
N ARG A 227 2.00 11.34 -4.67
CA ARG A 227 1.39 11.20 -3.34
C ARG A 227 1.90 9.95 -2.61
N LEU A 228 2.13 8.85 -3.33
CA LEU A 228 2.71 7.63 -2.77
C LEU A 228 4.18 7.83 -2.37
N GLU A 229 4.98 8.47 -3.24
CA GLU A 229 6.36 8.84 -2.90
C GLU A 229 6.37 9.75 -1.67
N GLY A 230 5.57 10.81 -1.72
CA GLY A 230 5.53 11.82 -0.66
C GLY A 230 5.16 11.26 0.71
N VAL A 231 4.18 10.34 0.82
CA VAL A 231 3.81 9.73 2.10
C VAL A 231 4.94 8.87 2.65
N ILE A 232 5.57 8.05 1.82
CA ILE A 232 6.70 7.21 2.25
C ILE A 232 7.89 8.07 2.68
N HIS A 233 8.25 9.08 1.89
CA HIS A 233 9.33 10.00 2.23
C HIS A 233 9.04 10.69 3.58
N HIS A 234 7.82 11.21 3.74
CA HIS A 234 7.39 11.89 4.97
C HIS A 234 7.45 10.98 6.21
N GLN A 235 7.05 9.72 6.08
CA GLN A 235 7.11 8.75 7.16
C GLN A 235 8.54 8.39 7.60
N ARG A 236 9.58 8.67 6.80
CA ARG A 236 10.98 8.46 7.18
C ARG A 236 11.44 9.38 8.32
N TYR A 237 10.74 10.48 8.56
CA TYR A 237 11.07 11.45 9.63
C TYR A 237 10.37 11.15 10.97
N THR A 238 9.77 9.97 11.13
CA THR A 238 9.13 9.56 12.38
C THR A 238 10.00 8.59 13.16
N GLU A 239 9.87 8.62 14.50
CA GLU A 239 10.57 7.71 15.40
C GLU A 239 10.28 6.22 15.07
N ALA A 240 9.06 5.93 14.57
CA ALA A 240 8.69 4.59 14.13
C ALA A 240 9.67 4.00 13.09
N ARG A 241 10.42 4.84 12.36
CA ARG A 241 11.46 4.40 11.41
C ARG A 241 12.62 3.67 12.09
N LEU A 242 12.95 4.00 13.32
CA LEU A 242 14.00 3.32 14.09
C LEU A 242 13.64 1.86 14.38
N HIS A 243 12.34 1.56 14.39
CA HIS A 243 11.81 0.22 14.66
C HIS A 243 11.42 -0.53 13.39
N VAL A 244 12.15 -0.32 12.30
CA VAL A 244 11.99 -1.02 11.02
C VAL A 244 13.29 -1.71 10.68
N ARG A 245 13.27 -3.04 10.58
CA ARG A 245 14.39 -3.87 10.15
C ARG A 245 14.38 -4.11 8.64
N GLN A 246 13.19 -4.28 8.06
CA GLN A 246 13.00 -4.53 6.64
C GLN A 246 11.70 -3.91 6.16
N ASP A 247 11.74 -3.29 4.99
CA ASP A 247 10.59 -2.71 4.29
C ASP A 247 10.74 -2.79 2.76
N THR A 248 11.34 -3.87 2.29
CA THR A 248 11.54 -4.17 0.86
C THR A 248 11.15 -5.62 0.56
N PRO A 249 10.80 -5.94 -0.71
CA PRO A 249 10.77 -5.11 -1.92
C PRO A 249 9.54 -4.19 -2.01
N PHE A 250 9.62 -3.16 -2.84
CA PHE A 250 8.46 -2.32 -3.21
C PHE A 250 7.94 -2.74 -4.58
N TYR A 251 6.62 -2.87 -4.70
CA TYR A 251 5.91 -3.07 -5.96
C TYR A 251 4.92 -1.93 -6.14
N THR A 252 5.23 -1.06 -7.10
CA THR A 252 4.43 0.14 -7.39
C THR A 252 3.93 0.09 -8.82
N GLY A 253 2.67 0.42 -9.05
CA GLY A 253 2.11 0.41 -10.40
C GLY A 253 0.81 1.18 -10.53
N SER A 254 0.49 1.55 -11.76
CA SER A 254 -0.80 2.13 -12.11
C SER A 254 -1.86 1.05 -12.20
N ARG A 255 -3.07 1.36 -11.69
CA ARG A 255 -4.22 0.47 -11.80
C ARG A 255 -4.67 0.39 -13.25
N VAL A 256 -4.88 -0.82 -13.72
CA VAL A 256 -5.27 -1.11 -15.10
C VAL A 256 -6.36 -2.18 -15.12
N SER A 257 -7.14 -2.24 -16.17
CA SER A 257 -7.90 -3.44 -16.48
C SER A 257 -6.97 -4.55 -17.00
N PRO A 258 -7.34 -5.83 -16.86
CA PRO A 258 -6.56 -6.92 -17.43
C PRO A 258 -6.29 -6.76 -18.93
N ARG A 259 -7.26 -6.21 -19.67
CA ARG A 259 -7.13 -5.93 -21.10
C ARG A 259 -6.09 -4.84 -21.37
N GLU A 260 -6.19 -3.70 -20.67
CA GLU A 260 -5.22 -2.59 -20.81
C GLU A 260 -3.81 -3.06 -20.47
N TRP A 261 -3.67 -3.86 -19.40
CA TRP A 261 -2.36 -4.44 -19.07
C TRP A 261 -1.80 -5.23 -20.25
N ALA A 262 -2.58 -6.16 -20.83
CA ALA A 262 -2.13 -6.99 -21.94
C ALA A 262 -1.82 -6.17 -23.22
N GLU A 263 -2.51 -5.05 -23.43
CA GLU A 263 -2.26 -4.16 -24.58
C GLU A 263 -0.94 -3.38 -24.44
N ARG A 264 -0.44 -3.18 -23.22
CA ARG A 264 0.83 -2.51 -22.95
C ARG A 264 2.04 -3.43 -23.05
N GLN A 265 1.85 -4.75 -22.98
CA GLN A 265 2.94 -5.72 -22.94
C GLN A 265 3.61 -5.95 -24.31
N PRO A 266 4.87 -6.43 -24.34
CA PRO A 266 5.55 -6.86 -25.58
C PRO A 266 4.73 -7.88 -26.35
N ARG A 267 4.83 -7.86 -27.70
CA ARG A 267 4.03 -8.65 -28.63
C ARG A 267 4.91 -9.41 -29.60
N ALA A 268 4.54 -10.66 -29.92
CA ALA A 268 5.18 -11.51 -30.95
C ALA A 268 4.16 -12.36 -31.72
#